data_fb3909e1a7cb051e35c33b7e85bfc651
#
_entry.id   fb3909e1a7cb051e35c33b7e85bfc651
#
_cell.length_a   1.000
_cell.length_b   1.000
_cell.length_c   1.000
_cell.angle_alpha   90.00
_cell.angle_beta   90.00
_cell.angle_gamma   90.00
#
_symmetry.space_group_name_H-M   'P 1'
#
loop_
_entity.id
_entity.type
_entity.pdbx_description
1 polymer ?
#
loop_
_entity_poly.entity_id
_entity_poly.type
_entity_poly.pdbx_seq_one_letter_code
_entity_poly.pdbx_strand_id
1 'polypeptide(L)'
;MKRINLSMFMTAALAVATVFTSCKKDVPVTGVSMEETAMTVRVGSGSKLAVSVAPIDATNKEVSYLSRKTNIATVAADGTVTGVAIGEAWVVVTTMEGSFTDSCKISVDPASGSTINLAGNITTDIVLKSDVNYILDGWVYIKDGATMTIEAGTVIKGKTGTKASLIVERGGKVMAEGTAAKPIVFTSEKAAGQRAAGDWGGIILCGKAPINPTGGEAEIEGGVGSKYGGTVANDNSGTLKYVRIEFAGYAFAPDKEINGLTFGGVGSGTTIDYVQVSFSNDDSYEWFGGTVNCRHLIAFSGLDDEYDTDYGFNGTVQYAVGLRDPQVADISKSNGFESDNDGTGSTNSPVTNPKFANVSLFGPKATTDATANSLFASAMHLRRRTSLEVYNSVFAGWPKGLLMADSKGAAGNIVVKGVVLAGINDNFAGNAAGEEAFFTEASRANRTFATTAELNVTNPFLLTAPNFVPKAGSPLLSGAITVPAGLDATTFVGAFGTTDWTSGWSNWTPQNTAY
;
A
#
# COMPACT_ATOMS: atom_id res chain seq x y z
N MET A 1 55.92 -79.90 63.70
CA MET A 1 56.53 -79.70 65.02
C MET A 1 56.59 -78.22 65.42
N LYS A 2 56.24 -77.98 66.65
CA LYS A 2 56.47 -76.76 67.40
C LYS A 2 55.95 -75.37 66.94
N ARG A 3 54.95 -74.94 67.63
CA ARG A 3 54.56 -73.66 68.22
C ARG A 3 55.69 -72.65 68.40
N ILE A 4 55.40 -71.38 68.18
CA ILE A 4 55.69 -70.31 69.16
C ILE A 4 54.72 -69.15 68.88
N ASN A 5 53.97 -68.73 69.98
CA ASN A 5 53.15 -67.51 70.07
C ASN A 5 54.07 -66.31 70.28
N LEU A 6 53.69 -65.17 69.65
CA LEU A 6 54.17 -63.90 70.17
C LEU A 6 53.04 -62.88 70.10
N SER A 7 52.51 -62.50 71.20
CA SER A 7 51.54 -61.43 71.43
C SER A 7 52.20 -60.07 71.20
N MET A 8 51.57 -59.22 70.46
CA MET A 8 52.00 -57.85 70.28
C MET A 8 50.82 -56.87 70.54
N PHE A 9 51.04 -56.01 71.49
CA PHE A 9 50.10 -54.98 71.97
C PHE A 9 49.71 -54.03 70.86
N MET A 10 48.41 -53.82 70.76
CA MET A 10 47.87 -52.85 69.82
C MET A 10 47.40 -51.64 70.60
N THR A 11 48.16 -50.55 70.56
CA THR A 11 47.80 -49.22 71.09
C THR A 11 46.78 -48.56 70.14
N ALA A 12 45.56 -48.38 70.58
CA ALA A 12 44.52 -47.66 69.85
C ALA A 12 44.79 -46.15 69.94
N ALA A 13 45.14 -45.56 68.79
CA ALA A 13 45.16 -44.11 68.60
C ALA A 13 43.76 -43.63 68.16
N LEU A 14 43.06 -42.94 69.11
CA LEU A 14 41.76 -42.30 68.81
C LEU A 14 41.97 -41.03 67.95
N ALA A 15 41.77 -41.13 66.68
CA ALA A 15 41.77 -39.98 65.78
C ALA A 15 40.42 -39.24 65.91
N VAL A 16 40.42 -38.11 66.56
CA VAL A 16 39.29 -37.16 66.55
C VAL A 16 39.24 -36.46 65.19
N ALA A 17 38.33 -36.89 64.28
CA ALA A 17 38.00 -36.17 63.05
C ALA A 17 37.19 -34.95 63.47
N THR A 18 37.80 -33.78 63.48
CA THR A 18 37.10 -32.49 63.55
C THR A 18 36.44 -32.25 62.19
N VAL A 19 35.12 -32.49 62.13
CA VAL A 19 34.29 -32.07 60.96
C VAL A 19 34.18 -30.54 61.01
N PHE A 20 34.98 -29.88 60.22
CA PHE A 20 34.76 -28.45 59.95
C PHE A 20 33.49 -28.35 59.09
N THR A 21 32.31 -28.12 59.66
CA THR A 21 31.14 -27.60 58.99
C THR A 21 31.47 -26.16 58.59
N SER A 22 31.89 -25.97 57.36
CA SER A 22 31.99 -24.65 56.79
C SER A 22 30.57 -24.08 56.71
N CYS A 23 30.22 -23.22 57.67
CA CYS A 23 29.03 -22.35 57.51
C CYS A 23 29.27 -21.46 56.32
N LYS A 24 28.73 -21.83 55.15
CA LYS A 24 28.60 -20.85 54.04
C LYS A 24 27.82 -19.67 54.61
N LYS A 25 28.42 -18.49 54.59
CA LYS A 25 27.75 -17.25 54.94
C LYS A 25 26.56 -17.09 54.01
N ASP A 26 25.39 -16.95 54.60
CA ASP A 26 24.18 -16.69 53.82
C ASP A 26 24.28 -15.32 53.16
N VAL A 27 24.12 -15.26 51.85
CA VAL A 27 24.17 -14.03 51.05
C VAL A 27 22.74 -13.72 50.63
N PRO A 28 22.10 -12.71 51.22
CA PRO A 28 20.70 -12.40 50.96
C PRO A 28 20.51 -11.84 49.54
N VAL A 29 19.31 -12.06 49.00
CA VAL A 29 18.87 -11.46 47.71
C VAL A 29 18.67 -9.96 47.90
N THR A 30 19.17 -9.17 46.96
CA THR A 30 19.02 -7.70 46.92
C THR A 30 18.24 -7.19 45.74
N GLY A 31 17.90 -8.08 44.77
CA GLY A 31 17.12 -7.69 43.59
C GLY A 31 16.94 -8.83 42.58
N VAL A 32 16.11 -8.57 41.62
CA VAL A 32 15.90 -9.41 40.41
C VAL A 32 15.77 -8.51 39.19
N SER A 33 16.26 -8.97 38.06
CA SER A 33 16.08 -8.29 36.78
C SER A 33 15.81 -9.29 35.65
N MET A 34 14.94 -8.91 34.72
CA MET A 34 14.80 -9.55 33.43
C MET A 34 15.76 -8.89 32.45
N GLU A 35 16.42 -9.67 31.60
CA GLU A 35 17.31 -9.13 30.57
C GLU A 35 16.51 -8.37 29.50
N GLU A 36 15.26 -8.79 29.26
CA GLU A 36 14.36 -8.22 28.27
C GLU A 36 13.16 -7.54 28.93
N THR A 37 12.91 -6.27 28.59
CA THR A 37 11.71 -5.52 29.03
C THR A 37 10.48 -5.83 28.17
N ALA A 38 10.68 -6.39 26.97
CA ALA A 38 9.64 -6.83 26.06
C ALA A 38 10.07 -8.08 25.29
N MET A 39 9.13 -9.01 25.06
CA MET A 39 9.34 -10.25 24.32
C MET A 39 8.15 -10.49 23.39
N THR A 40 8.41 -10.95 22.15
CA THR A 40 7.37 -11.39 21.22
C THR A 40 7.39 -12.92 21.12
N VAL A 41 6.22 -13.54 21.26
CA VAL A 41 5.99 -14.97 21.00
C VAL A 41 4.83 -15.12 20.03
N ARG A 42 4.68 -16.29 19.39
CA ARG A 42 3.52 -16.60 18.55
C ARG A 42 2.52 -17.48 19.29
N VAL A 43 1.27 -17.44 18.88
CA VAL A 43 0.24 -18.38 19.38
C VAL A 43 0.75 -19.82 19.20
N GLY A 44 0.73 -20.61 20.30
CA GLY A 44 1.21 -21.99 20.32
C GLY A 44 2.73 -22.16 20.42
N SER A 45 3.51 -21.07 20.41
CA SER A 45 4.97 -21.11 20.55
C SER A 45 5.40 -20.61 21.93
N GLY A 46 6.56 -21.08 22.38
CA GLY A 46 7.13 -20.66 23.66
C GLY A 46 8.54 -20.08 23.52
N SER A 47 8.88 -19.18 24.45
CA SER A 47 10.24 -18.63 24.63
C SER A 47 10.54 -18.44 26.10
N LYS A 48 11.79 -18.61 26.50
CA LYS A 48 12.21 -18.54 27.90
C LYS A 48 12.70 -17.14 28.27
N LEU A 49 12.19 -16.59 29.36
CA LEU A 49 12.69 -15.36 29.96
C LEU A 49 14.06 -15.57 30.58
N ALA A 50 14.99 -14.70 30.29
CA ALA A 50 16.28 -14.63 30.94
C ALA A 50 16.17 -13.76 32.21
N VAL A 51 16.44 -14.34 33.38
CA VAL A 51 16.30 -13.68 34.67
C VAL A 51 17.61 -13.78 35.45
N SER A 52 18.00 -12.68 36.08
CA SER A 52 19.18 -12.58 36.94
C SER A 52 18.77 -12.16 38.34
N VAL A 53 19.24 -12.88 39.37
CA VAL A 53 19.06 -12.55 40.78
C VAL A 53 20.34 -11.93 41.31
N ALA A 54 20.23 -10.82 42.00
CA ALA A 54 21.35 -10.09 42.58
C ALA A 54 21.40 -10.31 44.13
N PRO A 55 22.63 -10.37 44.68
CA PRO A 55 23.92 -10.43 44.00
C PRO A 55 24.14 -11.79 43.32
N ILE A 56 25.11 -11.89 42.45
CA ILE A 56 25.37 -13.12 41.65
C ILE A 56 25.71 -14.35 42.51
N ASP A 57 26.15 -14.15 43.75
CA ASP A 57 26.48 -15.16 44.76
C ASP A 57 25.37 -15.32 45.80
N ALA A 58 24.18 -14.75 45.60
CA ALA A 58 23.02 -14.95 46.49
C ALA A 58 22.77 -16.43 46.73
N THR A 59 22.47 -16.77 48.01
CA THR A 59 22.30 -18.17 48.45
C THR A 59 21.03 -18.79 47.89
N ASN A 60 19.92 -18.04 47.92
CA ASN A 60 18.64 -18.46 47.36
C ASN A 60 18.33 -17.67 46.12
N LYS A 61 18.34 -18.33 44.95
CA LYS A 61 18.00 -17.71 43.64
C LYS A 61 16.65 -18.17 43.09
N GLU A 62 15.84 -18.80 43.95
CA GLU A 62 14.53 -19.26 43.52
C GLU A 62 13.60 -18.08 43.21
N VAL A 63 12.91 -18.19 42.08
CA VAL A 63 11.94 -17.21 41.57
C VAL A 63 10.63 -17.88 41.23
N SER A 64 9.56 -17.10 41.27
CA SER A 64 8.25 -17.46 40.76
C SER A 64 7.83 -16.52 39.66
N TYR A 65 6.98 -16.99 38.76
CA TYR A 65 6.47 -16.22 37.62
C TYR A 65 4.96 -16.13 37.67
N LEU A 66 4.42 -14.98 37.25
CA LEU A 66 2.99 -14.74 37.14
C LEU A 66 2.67 -14.00 35.82
N SER A 67 1.80 -14.58 35.01
CA SER A 67 1.20 -13.84 33.92
C SER A 67 -0.05 -13.09 34.38
N ARG A 68 -0.14 -11.79 34.08
CA ARG A 68 -1.31 -10.95 34.41
C ARG A 68 -2.52 -11.18 33.48
N LYS A 69 -2.32 -11.89 32.35
CA LYS A 69 -3.39 -12.26 31.40
C LYS A 69 -3.11 -13.65 30.83
N THR A 70 -3.47 -14.67 31.56
CA THR A 70 -3.23 -16.08 31.17
C THR A 70 -3.99 -16.52 29.93
N ASN A 71 -5.06 -15.81 29.56
CA ASN A 71 -5.78 -16.01 28.31
C ASN A 71 -5.03 -15.45 27.08
N ILE A 72 -3.99 -14.64 27.26
CA ILE A 72 -3.12 -14.12 26.19
C ILE A 72 -1.78 -14.86 26.17
N ALA A 73 -1.12 -14.94 27.33
CA ALA A 73 0.14 -15.66 27.49
C ALA A 73 0.19 -16.37 28.85
N THR A 74 0.68 -17.59 28.89
CA THR A 74 1.01 -18.31 30.11
C THR A 74 2.51 -18.30 30.37
N VAL A 75 2.92 -18.54 31.61
CA VAL A 75 4.33 -18.73 32.00
C VAL A 75 4.47 -19.95 32.88
N ALA A 76 5.42 -20.81 32.56
CA ALA A 76 5.75 -21.99 33.34
C ALA A 76 6.71 -21.65 34.48
N ALA A 77 6.88 -22.59 35.45
CA ALA A 77 7.76 -22.39 36.61
C ALA A 77 9.24 -22.21 36.24
N ASP A 78 9.66 -22.67 35.07
CA ASP A 78 11.03 -22.50 34.55
C ASP A 78 11.25 -21.17 33.81
N GLY A 79 10.21 -20.31 33.72
CA GLY A 79 10.23 -19.03 33.03
C GLY A 79 9.88 -19.12 31.53
N THR A 80 9.45 -20.28 31.03
CA THR A 80 9.00 -20.42 29.64
C THR A 80 7.63 -19.78 29.46
N VAL A 81 7.56 -18.71 28.63
CA VAL A 81 6.33 -18.03 28.24
C VAL A 81 5.76 -18.72 27.01
N THR A 82 4.46 -19.01 27.00
CA THR A 82 3.75 -19.58 25.84
C THR A 82 2.62 -18.66 25.43
N GLY A 83 2.55 -18.31 24.12
CA GLY A 83 1.44 -17.54 23.53
C GLY A 83 0.17 -18.38 23.46
N VAL A 84 -0.95 -17.84 23.95
CA VAL A 84 -2.27 -18.50 23.96
C VAL A 84 -3.20 -17.87 22.94
N ALA A 85 -3.29 -16.55 22.91
CA ALA A 85 -4.10 -15.78 21.97
C ALA A 85 -3.40 -14.47 21.62
N ILE A 86 -3.73 -13.91 20.45
CA ILE A 86 -3.19 -12.63 19.99
C ILE A 86 -3.50 -11.51 20.99
N GLY A 87 -2.51 -10.70 21.32
CA GLY A 87 -2.65 -9.58 22.24
C GLY A 87 -1.43 -9.34 23.11
N GLU A 88 -1.61 -8.59 24.20
CA GLU A 88 -0.53 -8.20 25.11
C GLU A 88 -0.80 -8.65 26.55
N ALA A 89 0.22 -9.17 27.18
CA ALA A 89 0.25 -9.56 28.60
C ALA A 89 1.51 -9.06 29.27
N TRP A 90 1.50 -8.98 30.59
CA TRP A 90 2.69 -8.76 31.40
C TRP A 90 3.01 -10.03 32.16
N VAL A 91 4.26 -10.46 32.15
CA VAL A 91 4.78 -11.51 33.01
C VAL A 91 5.66 -10.84 34.06
N VAL A 92 5.39 -11.18 35.31
CA VAL A 92 6.13 -10.69 36.50
C VAL A 92 6.95 -11.83 37.05
N VAL A 93 8.23 -11.59 37.34
CA VAL A 93 9.09 -12.46 38.15
C VAL A 93 9.12 -11.93 39.57
N THR A 94 9.15 -12.82 40.55
CA THR A 94 9.29 -12.48 41.98
C THR A 94 10.29 -13.43 42.65
N THR A 95 11.27 -12.92 43.39
CA THR A 95 12.19 -13.74 44.17
C THR A 95 11.46 -14.33 45.37
N MET A 96 11.76 -15.59 45.72
CA MET A 96 11.21 -16.24 46.90
C MET A 96 11.76 -15.63 48.19
N GLU A 97 12.96 -15.11 48.17
CA GLU A 97 13.57 -14.36 49.24
C GLU A 97 13.53 -12.86 48.94
N GLY A 98 13.06 -12.04 49.85
CA GLY A 98 13.00 -10.58 49.74
C GLY A 98 11.88 -10.03 48.86
N SER A 99 11.15 -10.88 48.13
CA SER A 99 10.00 -10.52 47.29
C SER A 99 10.31 -9.39 46.28
N PHE A 100 11.52 -9.32 45.75
CA PHE A 100 11.90 -8.39 44.69
C PHE A 100 11.19 -8.79 43.39
N THR A 101 10.74 -7.82 42.63
CA THR A 101 9.98 -8.05 41.39
C THR A 101 10.55 -7.30 40.19
N ASP A 102 10.41 -7.89 39.00
CA ASP A 102 10.58 -7.24 37.71
C ASP A 102 9.54 -7.77 36.72
N SER A 103 9.36 -7.11 35.55
CA SER A 103 8.32 -7.49 34.60
C SER A 103 8.74 -7.30 33.14
N CYS A 104 8.29 -8.23 32.30
CA CYS A 104 8.44 -8.18 30.83
C CYS A 104 7.07 -8.05 30.15
N LYS A 105 6.97 -7.17 29.17
CA LYS A 105 5.80 -7.06 28.31
C LYS A 105 5.85 -8.17 27.24
N ILE A 106 4.83 -9.00 27.18
CA ILE A 106 4.71 -10.08 26.20
C ILE A 106 3.72 -9.66 25.12
N SER A 107 4.17 -9.62 23.88
CA SER A 107 3.31 -9.47 22.69
C SER A 107 3.13 -10.85 22.05
N VAL A 108 1.88 -11.24 21.81
CA VAL A 108 1.57 -12.53 21.17
C VAL A 108 1.07 -12.27 19.75
N ASP A 109 1.90 -12.66 18.78
CA ASP A 109 1.60 -12.58 17.34
C ASP A 109 0.80 -13.82 16.88
N PRO A 110 0.10 -13.75 15.71
CA PRO A 110 -0.55 -14.92 15.12
C PRO A 110 0.42 -16.07 14.86
N ALA A 111 -0.10 -17.30 14.84
CA ALA A 111 0.67 -18.44 14.37
C ALA A 111 1.00 -18.28 12.87
N SER A 112 2.21 -18.70 12.46
CA SER A 112 2.60 -18.71 11.04
C SER A 112 1.65 -19.59 10.22
N GLY A 113 1.26 -19.13 9.01
CA GLY A 113 0.32 -19.83 8.13
C GLY A 113 -1.14 -19.80 8.56
N SER A 114 -1.47 -19.16 9.70
CA SER A 114 -2.87 -18.99 10.12
C SER A 114 -3.64 -18.06 9.18
N THR A 115 -4.96 -18.15 9.19
CA THR A 115 -5.86 -17.24 8.46
C THR A 115 -6.59 -16.34 9.45
N ILE A 116 -6.58 -15.02 9.19
CA ILE A 116 -7.26 -14.02 10.01
C ILE A 116 -8.24 -13.25 9.15
N ASN A 117 -9.52 -13.24 9.54
CA ASN A 117 -10.53 -12.38 8.94
C ASN A 117 -10.49 -11.00 9.61
N LEU A 118 -10.35 -9.96 8.80
CA LEU A 118 -10.46 -8.57 9.22
C LEU A 118 -11.84 -8.05 8.83
N ALA A 119 -12.58 -7.48 9.78
CA ALA A 119 -13.92 -6.95 9.56
C ALA A 119 -14.22 -5.79 10.51
N GLY A 120 -15.05 -4.85 10.08
CA GLY A 120 -15.53 -3.73 10.90
C GLY A 120 -14.44 -2.74 11.30
N ASN A 121 -14.48 -2.22 12.51
CA ASN A 121 -13.65 -1.11 12.96
C ASN A 121 -12.34 -1.57 13.61
N ILE A 122 -11.22 -1.09 13.09
CA ILE A 122 -9.90 -1.19 13.71
C ILE A 122 -9.65 0.12 14.45
N THR A 123 -9.67 0.07 15.78
CA THR A 123 -9.60 1.23 16.67
C THR A 123 -8.28 1.32 17.43
N THR A 124 -7.37 0.37 17.23
CA THR A 124 -6.04 0.31 17.85
C THR A 124 -5.03 -0.12 16.80
N ASP A 125 -3.76 0.16 17.06
CA ASP A 125 -2.69 -0.25 16.16
C ASP A 125 -2.64 -1.77 15.98
N ILE A 126 -2.47 -2.20 14.74
CA ILE A 126 -2.27 -3.62 14.38
C ILE A 126 -1.12 -3.78 13.41
N VAL A 127 -0.51 -4.97 13.43
CA VAL A 127 0.55 -5.35 12.49
C VAL A 127 0.15 -6.62 11.75
N LEU A 128 0.14 -6.54 10.43
CA LEU A 128 -0.10 -7.69 9.54
C LEU A 128 1.25 -8.32 9.17
N LYS A 129 1.44 -9.58 9.56
CA LYS A 129 2.68 -10.36 9.33
C LYS A 129 2.70 -11.01 7.97
N SER A 130 3.84 -11.05 7.31
CA SER A 130 3.97 -11.56 5.93
C SER A 130 3.76 -13.08 5.79
N ASP A 131 3.82 -13.83 6.88
CA ASP A 131 3.60 -15.28 6.92
C ASP A 131 2.21 -15.69 7.46
N VAL A 132 1.26 -14.77 7.46
CA VAL A 132 -0.15 -14.97 7.87
C VAL A 132 -1.07 -14.61 6.70
N ASN A 133 -2.15 -15.35 6.52
CA ASN A 133 -3.16 -15.09 5.50
C ASN A 133 -4.23 -14.13 6.05
N TYR A 134 -4.45 -13.00 5.39
CA TYR A 134 -5.48 -12.05 5.77
C TYR A 134 -6.61 -12.02 4.76
N ILE A 135 -7.85 -11.97 5.27
CA ILE A 135 -9.06 -11.85 4.46
C ILE A 135 -9.85 -10.64 4.96
N LEU A 136 -10.07 -9.67 4.09
CA LEU A 136 -11.03 -8.59 4.34
C LEU A 136 -12.44 -9.18 4.15
N ASP A 137 -13.26 -9.18 5.20
CA ASP A 137 -14.64 -9.71 5.19
C ASP A 137 -15.62 -8.55 5.38
N GLY A 138 -16.10 -8.00 4.29
CA GLY A 138 -16.85 -6.75 4.27
C GLY A 138 -15.97 -5.52 4.43
N TRP A 139 -16.55 -4.45 4.92
CA TRP A 139 -15.84 -3.18 5.12
C TRP A 139 -14.94 -3.22 6.35
N VAL A 140 -13.68 -2.87 6.16
CA VAL A 140 -12.66 -2.79 7.22
C VAL A 140 -12.23 -1.34 7.35
N TYR A 141 -12.56 -0.71 8.47
CA TYR A 141 -12.28 0.71 8.71
C TYR A 141 -11.09 0.88 9.65
N ILE A 142 -10.07 1.59 9.22
CA ILE A 142 -9.01 2.07 10.12
C ILE A 142 -9.47 3.41 10.68
N LYS A 143 -9.81 3.42 11.96
CA LYS A 143 -10.42 4.59 12.63
C LYS A 143 -9.38 5.63 13.02
N ASP A 144 -9.84 6.85 13.31
CA ASP A 144 -9.00 7.95 13.81
C ASP A 144 -8.12 7.50 14.98
N GLY A 145 -6.82 7.76 14.88
CA GLY A 145 -5.80 7.39 15.86
C GLY A 145 -5.27 5.96 15.76
N ALA A 146 -5.85 5.09 14.92
CA ALA A 146 -5.34 3.73 14.70
C ALA A 146 -4.40 3.66 13.47
N THR A 147 -3.40 2.78 13.56
CA THR A 147 -2.48 2.48 12.46
C THR A 147 -2.50 0.99 12.12
N MET A 148 -2.70 0.67 10.85
CA MET A 148 -2.46 -0.67 10.32
C MET A 148 -1.08 -0.70 9.65
N THR A 149 -0.13 -1.41 10.23
CA THR A 149 1.19 -1.65 9.63
C THR A 149 1.20 -3.00 8.93
N ILE A 150 1.68 -3.04 7.68
CA ILE A 150 1.70 -4.23 6.83
C ILE A 150 3.14 -4.55 6.47
N GLU A 151 3.61 -5.73 6.86
CA GLU A 151 4.97 -6.18 6.54
C GLU A 151 5.14 -6.43 5.04
N ALA A 152 6.35 -6.17 4.53
CA ALA A 152 6.68 -6.42 3.13
C ALA A 152 6.47 -7.89 2.74
N GLY A 153 5.75 -8.12 1.63
CA GLY A 153 5.40 -9.46 1.14
C GLY A 153 4.09 -10.04 1.68
N THR A 154 3.36 -9.28 2.50
CA THR A 154 2.03 -9.70 2.98
C THR A 154 1.04 -9.76 1.83
N VAL A 155 0.19 -10.79 1.81
CA VAL A 155 -0.95 -10.93 0.90
C VAL A 155 -2.25 -10.77 1.68
N ILE A 156 -3.08 -9.82 1.25
CA ILE A 156 -4.39 -9.53 1.81
C ILE A 156 -5.44 -9.83 0.74
N LYS A 157 -6.44 -10.65 1.05
CA LYS A 157 -7.46 -11.08 0.10
C LYS A 157 -8.81 -10.46 0.42
N GLY A 158 -9.45 -9.86 -0.57
CA GLY A 158 -10.83 -9.40 -0.46
C GLY A 158 -11.80 -10.56 -0.65
N LYS A 159 -12.71 -10.76 0.31
CA LYS A 159 -13.74 -11.81 0.26
C LYS A 159 -14.84 -11.44 -0.72
N THR A 160 -15.04 -12.29 -1.70
CA THR A 160 -16.04 -12.07 -2.76
C THR A 160 -17.46 -12.04 -2.21
N GLY A 161 -18.30 -11.15 -2.75
CA GLY A 161 -19.71 -11.01 -2.37
C GLY A 161 -19.97 -10.31 -1.04
N THR A 162 -18.95 -9.88 -0.31
CA THR A 162 -19.08 -9.14 0.96
C THR A 162 -18.84 -7.65 0.81
N LYS A 163 -18.56 -7.15 -0.39
CA LYS A 163 -18.13 -5.76 -0.66
C LYS A 163 -16.84 -5.41 0.09
N ALA A 164 -15.97 -6.39 0.29
CA ALA A 164 -14.73 -6.25 1.03
C ALA A 164 -13.95 -5.01 0.55
N SER A 165 -13.64 -4.10 1.46
CA SER A 165 -12.87 -2.88 1.17
C SER A 165 -12.03 -2.50 2.38
N LEU A 166 -10.85 -1.92 2.15
CA LEU A 166 -10.05 -1.31 3.20
C LEU A 166 -10.28 0.20 3.17
N ILE A 167 -10.88 0.74 4.21
CA ILE A 167 -11.22 2.15 4.33
C ILE A 167 -10.36 2.78 5.44
N VAL A 168 -9.46 3.69 5.06
CA VAL A 168 -8.69 4.49 6.00
C VAL A 168 -9.47 5.78 6.24
N GLU A 169 -10.12 5.89 7.40
CA GLU A 169 -10.87 7.10 7.74
C GLU A 169 -9.95 8.26 8.14
N ARG A 170 -10.51 9.47 8.19
CA ARG A 170 -9.77 10.68 8.57
C ARG A 170 -9.07 10.51 9.92
N GLY A 171 -7.71 10.56 9.90
CA GLY A 171 -6.87 10.38 11.08
C GLY A 171 -6.43 8.93 11.36
N GLY A 172 -7.01 7.94 10.68
CA GLY A 172 -6.46 6.59 10.58
C GLY A 172 -5.25 6.55 9.64
N LYS A 173 -4.43 5.50 9.73
CA LYS A 173 -3.25 5.33 8.87
C LYS A 173 -3.06 3.90 8.42
N VAL A 174 -2.67 3.74 7.16
CA VAL A 174 -2.12 2.48 6.63
C VAL A 174 -0.64 2.66 6.32
N MET A 175 0.21 1.82 6.89
CA MET A 175 1.66 1.79 6.66
C MET A 175 1.99 0.51 5.89
N ALA A 176 1.87 0.56 4.56
CA ALA A 176 2.13 -0.54 3.64
C ALA A 176 3.41 -0.27 2.86
N GLU A 177 4.56 -0.54 3.49
CA GLU A 177 5.89 -0.39 2.89
C GLU A 177 6.42 -1.74 2.42
N GLY A 178 6.07 -2.14 1.20
CA GLY A 178 6.69 -3.27 0.52
C GLY A 178 8.09 -2.94 0.02
N THR A 179 8.68 -3.89 -0.69
CA THR A 179 9.93 -3.72 -1.43
C THR A 179 9.78 -4.30 -2.84
N ALA A 180 10.68 -3.95 -3.76
CA ALA A 180 10.64 -4.54 -5.10
C ALA A 180 10.68 -6.09 -5.06
N ALA A 181 11.45 -6.68 -4.16
CA ALA A 181 11.54 -8.14 -4.00
C ALA A 181 10.36 -8.75 -3.22
N LYS A 182 9.66 -7.95 -2.40
CA LYS A 182 8.55 -8.36 -1.54
C LYS A 182 7.44 -7.31 -1.57
N PRO A 183 6.73 -7.13 -2.68
CA PRO A 183 5.60 -6.23 -2.73
C PRO A 183 4.46 -6.71 -1.82
N ILE A 184 3.70 -5.78 -1.30
CA ILE A 184 2.45 -6.08 -0.59
C ILE A 184 1.35 -6.24 -1.63
N VAL A 185 0.49 -7.25 -1.48
CA VAL A 185 -0.54 -7.57 -2.48
C VAL A 185 -1.92 -7.56 -1.84
N PHE A 186 -2.82 -6.75 -2.40
CA PHE A 186 -4.24 -6.81 -2.15
C PHE A 186 -4.90 -7.43 -3.38
N THR A 187 -5.62 -8.53 -3.22
CA THR A 187 -6.17 -9.30 -4.35
C THR A 187 -7.48 -10.01 -3.99
N SER A 188 -8.12 -10.65 -4.96
CA SER A 188 -9.30 -11.48 -4.76
C SER A 188 -8.97 -12.75 -3.94
N GLU A 189 -9.91 -13.20 -3.09
CA GLU A 189 -9.79 -14.49 -2.39
C GLU A 189 -9.90 -15.71 -3.32
N LYS A 190 -10.42 -15.51 -4.54
CA LYS A 190 -10.57 -16.60 -5.51
C LYS A 190 -9.23 -17.21 -5.90
N ALA A 191 -9.26 -18.46 -6.29
CA ALA A 191 -8.10 -19.18 -6.79
C ALA A 191 -7.55 -18.55 -8.09
N ALA A 192 -6.28 -18.80 -8.38
CA ALA A 192 -5.70 -18.48 -9.68
C ALA A 192 -6.56 -19.01 -10.83
N GLY A 193 -6.74 -18.21 -11.88
CA GLY A 193 -7.60 -18.51 -13.02
C GLY A 193 -9.09 -18.27 -12.82
N GLN A 194 -9.54 -17.89 -11.62
CA GLN A 194 -10.96 -17.63 -11.31
C GLN A 194 -11.22 -16.18 -10.89
N ARG A 195 -10.18 -15.35 -10.77
CA ARG A 195 -10.27 -13.95 -10.35
C ARG A 195 -10.82 -13.10 -11.49
N ALA A 196 -11.65 -12.12 -11.12
CA ALA A 196 -12.25 -11.18 -12.06
C ALA A 196 -12.28 -9.77 -11.46
N ALA A 197 -12.31 -8.76 -12.31
CA ALA A 197 -12.54 -7.36 -11.93
C ALA A 197 -13.81 -7.26 -11.07
N GLY A 198 -13.80 -6.45 -10.02
CA GLY A 198 -14.92 -6.27 -9.11
C GLY A 198 -15.12 -7.39 -8.09
N ASP A 199 -14.19 -8.33 -7.93
CA ASP A 199 -14.31 -9.39 -6.93
C ASP A 199 -14.36 -8.85 -5.50
N TRP A 200 -13.78 -7.68 -5.26
CA TRP A 200 -13.79 -6.95 -4.00
C TRP A 200 -13.80 -5.43 -4.25
N GLY A 201 -13.98 -4.61 -3.21
CA GLY A 201 -14.15 -3.17 -3.37
C GLY A 201 -12.89 -2.44 -3.79
N GLY A 202 -11.85 -2.48 -3.00
CA GLY A 202 -10.63 -1.71 -3.23
C GLY A 202 -10.11 -1.06 -1.95
N ILE A 203 -9.20 -0.10 -2.12
CA ILE A 203 -8.63 0.69 -1.02
C ILE A 203 -9.13 2.13 -1.13
N ILE A 204 -9.66 2.65 -0.03
CA ILE A 204 -10.18 4.01 0.08
C ILE A 204 -9.39 4.74 1.17
N LEU A 205 -8.78 5.87 0.81
CA LEU A 205 -8.09 6.76 1.74
C LEU A 205 -8.92 8.03 1.93
N CYS A 206 -9.41 8.29 3.14
CA CYS A 206 -10.16 9.49 3.50
C CYS A 206 -9.28 10.41 4.34
N GLY A 207 -8.84 11.53 3.75
CA GLY A 207 -7.99 12.53 4.40
C GLY A 207 -8.75 13.78 4.83
N LYS A 208 -8.00 14.72 5.43
CA LYS A 208 -8.47 16.01 5.96
C LYS A 208 -8.01 17.20 5.09
N ALA A 209 -7.51 16.95 3.88
CA ALA A 209 -7.07 18.01 2.98
C ALA A 209 -8.24 18.70 2.27
N PRO A 210 -8.04 19.93 1.75
CA PRO A 210 -9.10 20.69 1.09
C PRO A 210 -9.71 20.00 -0.11
N ILE A 211 -11.04 20.15 -0.24
CA ILE A 211 -11.84 19.74 -1.38
C ILE A 211 -12.79 20.86 -1.75
N ASN A 212 -13.39 20.84 -2.95
CA ASN A 212 -14.24 21.94 -3.42
C ASN A 212 -15.76 21.80 -3.20
N PRO A 213 -16.34 20.66 -2.83
CA PRO A 213 -17.75 20.62 -2.43
C PRO A 213 -18.09 21.67 -1.35
N THR A 214 -19.29 22.24 -1.46
CA THR A 214 -19.77 23.25 -0.49
C THR A 214 -19.69 22.72 0.93
N GLY A 215 -19.03 23.45 1.82
CA GLY A 215 -18.78 23.04 3.20
C GLY A 215 -17.43 22.36 3.42
N GLY A 216 -16.67 22.04 2.36
CA GLY A 216 -15.32 21.47 2.45
C GLY A 216 -15.26 20.04 2.96
N GLU A 217 -16.41 19.35 3.03
CA GLU A 217 -16.53 17.92 3.36
C GLU A 217 -17.48 17.24 2.38
N ALA A 218 -17.23 15.98 2.10
CA ALA A 218 -18.13 15.12 1.34
C ALA A 218 -18.11 13.69 1.91
N GLU A 219 -19.09 12.89 1.52
CA GLU A 219 -19.09 11.45 1.78
C GLU A 219 -18.52 10.74 0.57
N ILE A 220 -17.63 9.76 0.81
CA ILE A 220 -17.04 8.96 -0.26
C ILE A 220 -18.14 8.11 -0.91
N GLU A 221 -18.07 7.94 -2.21
CA GLU A 221 -18.99 7.08 -2.95
C GLU A 221 -18.84 5.59 -2.60
N GLY A 222 -19.60 4.70 -3.26
CA GLY A 222 -19.62 3.27 -2.93
C GLY A 222 -20.38 2.93 -1.65
N GLY A 223 -21.04 3.90 -0.99
CA GLY A 223 -21.93 3.68 0.15
C GLY A 223 -21.25 3.26 1.44
N VAL A 224 -19.93 3.46 1.56
CA VAL A 224 -19.14 3.07 2.74
C VAL A 224 -19.36 3.96 3.97
N GLY A 225 -20.08 5.10 3.81
CA GLY A 225 -20.48 5.98 4.91
C GLY A 225 -19.34 6.80 5.53
N SER A 226 -18.16 6.84 4.92
CA SER A 226 -17.02 7.60 5.42
C SER A 226 -16.94 8.98 4.79
N LYS A 227 -16.62 9.98 5.59
CA LYS A 227 -16.43 11.36 5.15
C LYS A 227 -14.96 11.67 4.90
N TYR A 228 -14.73 12.56 3.95
CA TYR A 228 -13.41 13.09 3.62
C TYR A 228 -13.44 14.61 3.45
N GLY A 229 -12.26 15.23 3.34
CA GLY A 229 -12.12 16.67 3.22
C GLY A 229 -11.91 17.38 4.55
N GLY A 230 -11.56 18.65 4.48
CA GLY A 230 -11.22 19.51 5.61
C GLY A 230 -10.30 20.66 5.20
N THR A 231 -9.37 21.04 6.07
CA THR A 231 -8.48 22.20 5.87
C THR A 231 -6.99 21.89 6.06
N VAL A 232 -6.62 20.62 6.26
CA VAL A 232 -5.26 20.20 6.58
C VAL A 232 -4.57 19.71 5.31
N ALA A 233 -3.99 20.63 4.53
CA ALA A 233 -3.38 20.30 3.24
C ALA A 233 -2.25 19.27 3.34
N ASN A 234 -1.53 19.20 4.46
CA ASN A 234 -0.48 18.22 4.71
C ASN A 234 -0.95 17.03 5.56
N ASP A 235 -2.23 16.71 5.54
CA ASP A 235 -2.78 15.52 6.19
C ASP A 235 -2.04 14.24 5.74
N ASN A 236 -2.02 13.23 6.61
CA ASN A 236 -1.26 12.01 6.40
C ASN A 236 -2.11 10.76 6.69
N SER A 237 -2.52 10.08 5.65
CA SER A 237 -3.24 8.80 5.70
C SER A 237 -2.30 7.57 5.71
N GLY A 238 -0.97 7.79 5.73
CA GLY A 238 0.04 6.73 5.82
C GLY A 238 0.92 6.61 4.57
N THR A 239 1.29 5.38 4.23
CA THR A 239 2.20 5.04 3.12
C THR A 239 1.68 3.85 2.35
N LEU A 240 1.63 3.97 1.03
CA LEU A 240 1.52 2.84 0.09
C LEU A 240 2.77 2.86 -0.79
N LYS A 241 3.65 1.87 -0.62
CA LYS A 241 4.88 1.75 -1.41
C LYS A 241 5.16 0.30 -1.78
N TYR A 242 5.42 0.03 -3.06
CA TYR A 242 5.49 -1.32 -3.62
C TYR A 242 4.25 -2.14 -3.26
N VAL A 243 3.09 -1.61 -3.64
CA VAL A 243 1.77 -2.22 -3.37
C VAL A 243 1.11 -2.58 -4.70
N ARG A 244 0.53 -3.78 -4.78
CA ARG A 244 -0.34 -4.19 -5.88
C ARG A 244 -1.78 -4.33 -5.39
N ILE A 245 -2.72 -3.76 -6.14
CA ILE A 245 -4.17 -3.81 -5.91
C ILE A 245 -4.77 -4.47 -7.15
N GLU A 246 -5.30 -5.66 -7.00
CA GLU A 246 -5.69 -6.52 -8.11
C GLU A 246 -7.18 -6.92 -7.99
N PHE A 247 -7.95 -6.82 -9.08
CA PHE A 247 -9.36 -7.25 -9.18
C PHE A 247 -10.33 -6.49 -8.27
N ALA A 248 -10.03 -5.25 -7.95
CA ALA A 248 -10.88 -4.35 -7.18
C ALA A 248 -11.98 -3.72 -8.05
N GLY A 249 -12.70 -2.73 -7.53
CA GLY A 249 -13.67 -1.95 -8.32
C GLY A 249 -15.09 -2.48 -8.20
N TYR A 250 -15.58 -2.78 -6.98
CA TYR A 250 -16.92 -3.34 -6.81
C TYR A 250 -18.01 -2.30 -7.12
N ALA A 251 -18.88 -2.61 -8.07
CA ALA A 251 -20.07 -1.82 -8.36
C ALA A 251 -21.11 -1.96 -7.22
N PHE A 252 -21.22 -0.95 -6.37
CA PHE A 252 -22.17 -0.93 -5.25
C PHE A 252 -23.61 -0.72 -5.74
N ALA A 253 -23.81 0.21 -6.64
CA ALA A 253 -25.04 0.54 -7.36
C ALA A 253 -24.64 1.28 -8.64
N PRO A 254 -25.52 1.43 -9.64
CA PRO A 254 -25.24 2.28 -10.80
C PRO A 254 -24.81 3.68 -10.36
N ASP A 255 -23.75 4.21 -10.95
CA ASP A 255 -23.10 5.48 -10.64
C ASP A 255 -22.64 5.60 -9.17
N LYS A 256 -22.25 4.49 -8.54
CA LYS A 256 -21.72 4.42 -7.17
C LYS A 256 -20.77 3.23 -7.03
N GLU A 257 -19.77 3.25 -7.82
CA GLU A 257 -18.71 2.25 -7.84
C GLU A 257 -17.64 2.58 -6.80
N ILE A 258 -16.79 1.61 -6.48
CA ILE A 258 -15.55 1.81 -5.72
C ILE A 258 -14.40 1.55 -6.68
N ASN A 259 -13.47 2.47 -6.79
CA ASN A 259 -12.30 2.37 -7.65
C ASN A 259 -11.25 1.38 -7.14
N GLY A 260 -10.24 1.11 -7.93
CA GLY A 260 -9.09 0.32 -7.46
C GLY A 260 -8.42 0.96 -6.26
N LEU A 261 -8.06 2.23 -6.39
CA LEU A 261 -7.53 3.08 -5.31
C LEU A 261 -8.19 4.46 -5.34
N THR A 262 -8.98 4.75 -4.31
CA THR A 262 -9.72 6.00 -4.16
C THR A 262 -9.06 6.92 -3.16
N PHE A 263 -8.89 8.21 -3.51
CA PHE A 263 -8.35 9.26 -2.66
C PHE A 263 -9.40 10.33 -2.38
N GLY A 264 -10.00 10.34 -1.20
CA GLY A 264 -10.90 11.40 -0.76
C GLY A 264 -10.16 12.41 0.10
N GLY A 265 -9.88 13.62 -0.39
CA GLY A 265 -9.24 14.70 0.36
C GLY A 265 -7.91 14.31 1.02
N VAL A 266 -7.11 13.47 0.38
CA VAL A 266 -5.82 12.99 0.92
C VAL A 266 -4.76 14.08 0.83
N GLY A 267 -4.02 14.29 1.92
CA GLY A 267 -3.04 15.38 2.03
C GLY A 267 -1.62 14.99 1.61
N SER A 268 -0.79 16.03 1.40
CA SER A 268 0.59 15.89 0.92
C SER A 268 1.56 15.21 1.91
N GLY A 269 1.12 14.94 3.15
CA GLY A 269 1.87 14.13 4.10
C GLY A 269 1.80 12.62 3.85
N THR A 270 0.88 12.17 2.97
CA THR A 270 0.72 10.77 2.58
C THR A 270 1.73 10.41 1.50
N THR A 271 2.36 9.23 1.61
CA THR A 271 3.32 8.71 0.62
C THR A 271 2.65 7.67 -0.29
N ILE A 272 2.64 7.92 -1.60
CA ILE A 272 2.15 6.99 -2.63
C ILE A 272 3.24 6.84 -3.68
N ASP A 273 3.89 5.66 -3.70
CA ASP A 273 5.02 5.41 -4.59
C ASP A 273 5.12 3.92 -4.96
N TYR A 274 5.32 3.60 -6.22
CA TYR A 274 5.32 2.23 -6.73
C TYR A 274 4.02 1.48 -6.39
N VAL A 275 2.89 1.98 -6.87
CA VAL A 275 1.58 1.33 -6.71
C VAL A 275 1.08 0.85 -8.07
N GLN A 276 0.64 -0.40 -8.15
CA GLN A 276 0.00 -0.99 -9.33
C GLN A 276 -1.45 -1.31 -9.01
N VAL A 277 -2.37 -0.78 -9.83
CA VAL A 277 -3.77 -1.21 -9.89
C VAL A 277 -3.97 -2.03 -11.15
N SER A 278 -4.57 -3.21 -11.03
CA SER A 278 -4.79 -4.12 -12.16
C SER A 278 -6.19 -4.70 -12.12
N PHE A 279 -6.88 -4.70 -13.26
CA PHE A 279 -8.22 -5.27 -13.42
C PHE A 279 -9.21 -4.65 -12.43
N SER A 280 -9.19 -3.32 -12.25
CA SER A 280 -10.28 -2.62 -11.58
C SER A 280 -11.55 -2.73 -12.43
N ASN A 281 -12.71 -2.89 -11.80
CA ASN A 281 -14.02 -2.90 -12.49
C ASN A 281 -14.66 -1.49 -12.53
N ASP A 282 -13.87 -0.49 -12.24
CA ASP A 282 -14.12 0.92 -12.35
C ASP A 282 -12.77 1.59 -12.60
N ASP A 283 -12.58 2.85 -12.22
CA ASP A 283 -11.31 3.52 -12.39
C ASP A 283 -10.16 2.79 -11.71
N SER A 284 -8.99 2.89 -12.30
CA SER A 284 -7.78 2.41 -11.64
C SER A 284 -7.43 3.31 -10.45
N TYR A 285 -7.43 4.62 -10.65
CA TYR A 285 -7.16 5.63 -9.63
C TYR A 285 -8.12 6.79 -9.77
N GLU A 286 -8.75 7.19 -8.64
CA GLU A 286 -9.59 8.38 -8.62
C GLU A 286 -9.28 9.28 -7.42
N TRP A 287 -9.18 10.61 -7.68
CA TRP A 287 -8.91 11.65 -6.69
C TRP A 287 -10.09 12.59 -6.53
N PHE A 288 -10.76 12.51 -5.40
CA PHE A 288 -11.78 13.46 -4.96
C PHE A 288 -11.14 14.56 -4.12
N GLY A 289 -10.50 15.54 -4.75
CA GLY A 289 -9.79 16.62 -4.08
C GLY A 289 -8.51 16.22 -3.35
N GLY A 290 -8.02 17.11 -2.49
CA GLY A 290 -6.79 16.87 -1.73
C GLY A 290 -5.52 17.37 -2.42
N THR A 291 -4.37 17.02 -1.85
CA THR A 291 -3.05 17.55 -2.23
C THR A 291 -1.95 16.47 -2.24
N VAL A 292 -2.33 15.20 -2.23
CA VAL A 292 -1.36 14.08 -2.22
C VAL A 292 -0.49 14.09 -3.47
N ASN A 293 0.79 13.74 -3.29
CA ASN A 293 1.72 13.58 -4.40
C ASN A 293 2.00 12.09 -4.62
N CYS A 294 1.84 11.63 -5.85
CA CYS A 294 1.98 10.24 -6.24
C CYS A 294 3.12 10.06 -7.23
N ARG A 295 3.82 8.93 -7.15
CA ARG A 295 4.90 8.58 -8.08
C ARG A 295 4.84 7.10 -8.45
N HIS A 296 5.37 6.76 -9.61
CA HIS A 296 5.50 5.39 -10.13
C HIS A 296 4.20 4.58 -10.02
N LEU A 297 3.13 5.11 -10.66
CA LEU A 297 1.84 4.46 -10.70
C LEU A 297 1.70 3.60 -11.95
N ILE A 298 1.09 2.42 -11.80
CA ILE A 298 0.72 1.53 -12.91
C ILE A 298 -0.80 1.33 -12.88
N ALA A 299 -1.48 1.70 -13.98
CA ALA A 299 -2.86 1.35 -14.27
C ALA A 299 -2.87 0.26 -15.34
N PHE A 300 -3.42 -0.92 -15.05
CA PHE A 300 -3.38 -2.05 -15.96
C PHE A 300 -4.73 -2.72 -16.13
N SER A 301 -5.27 -2.64 -17.36
CA SER A 301 -6.51 -3.31 -17.76
C SER A 301 -7.69 -3.01 -16.82
N GLY A 302 -7.84 -1.77 -16.37
CA GLY A 302 -9.04 -1.28 -15.69
C GLY A 302 -10.24 -1.26 -16.62
N LEU A 303 -11.45 -1.19 -16.07
CA LEU A 303 -12.68 -1.15 -16.88
C LEU A 303 -12.97 0.27 -17.37
N ASP A 304 -12.98 1.28 -16.48
CA ASP A 304 -13.25 2.66 -16.83
C ASP A 304 -11.94 3.46 -17.01
N ASP A 305 -11.69 4.53 -16.33
CA ASP A 305 -10.55 5.41 -16.58
C ASP A 305 -9.25 4.94 -15.90
N GLU A 306 -8.09 5.27 -16.45
CA GLU A 306 -6.83 5.04 -15.75
C GLU A 306 -6.62 6.00 -14.58
N TYR A 307 -6.89 7.29 -14.82
CA TYR A 307 -6.64 8.37 -13.87
C TYR A 307 -7.77 9.39 -13.94
N ASP A 308 -8.67 9.37 -12.96
CA ASP A 308 -9.73 10.39 -12.82
C ASP A 308 -9.43 11.38 -11.71
N THR A 309 -9.69 12.65 -11.94
CA THR A 309 -9.44 13.74 -11.00
C THR A 309 -10.62 14.69 -10.89
N ASP A 310 -11.13 14.86 -9.68
CA ASP A 310 -12.31 15.67 -9.41
C ASP A 310 -12.19 16.45 -8.09
N TYR A 311 -13.23 17.18 -7.73
CA TYR A 311 -13.48 17.85 -6.45
C TYR A 311 -12.33 18.70 -5.90
N GLY A 312 -11.53 19.33 -6.78
CA GLY A 312 -10.47 20.24 -6.38
C GLY A 312 -9.14 19.57 -6.05
N PHE A 313 -8.83 18.43 -6.65
CA PHE A 313 -7.52 17.81 -6.50
C PHE A 313 -6.39 18.73 -7.01
N ASN A 314 -5.36 18.93 -6.17
CA ASN A 314 -4.24 19.85 -6.43
C ASN A 314 -2.86 19.22 -6.14
N GLY A 315 -2.76 17.90 -6.18
CA GLY A 315 -1.49 17.19 -6.02
C GLY A 315 -0.67 17.07 -7.31
N THR A 316 0.38 16.28 -7.23
CA THR A 316 1.24 15.94 -8.38
C THR A 316 1.27 14.44 -8.62
N VAL A 317 1.34 14.03 -9.88
CA VAL A 317 1.54 12.63 -10.29
C VAL A 317 2.70 12.61 -11.28
N GLN A 318 3.77 11.87 -10.97
CA GLN A 318 4.90 11.73 -11.86
C GLN A 318 5.34 10.27 -12.03
N TYR A 319 5.76 9.91 -13.25
CA TYR A 319 6.12 8.54 -13.63
C TYR A 319 4.93 7.59 -13.53
N ALA A 320 3.86 7.88 -14.24
CA ALA A 320 2.69 7.01 -14.32
C ALA A 320 2.62 6.30 -15.67
N VAL A 321 2.18 5.05 -15.67
CA VAL A 321 1.97 4.27 -16.90
C VAL A 321 0.61 3.59 -16.89
N GLY A 322 -0.09 3.62 -18.02
CA GLY A 322 -1.32 2.88 -18.25
C GLY A 322 -1.18 1.95 -19.47
N LEU A 323 -1.78 0.76 -19.37
CA LEU A 323 -1.88 -0.20 -20.47
C LEU A 323 -3.26 -0.84 -20.48
N ARG A 324 -3.98 -0.63 -21.60
CA ARG A 324 -5.36 -1.11 -21.79
C ARG A 324 -5.42 -2.50 -22.45
N ASP A 325 -6.32 -3.33 -21.93
CA ASP A 325 -6.80 -4.49 -22.71
C ASP A 325 -7.78 -4.00 -23.78
N PRO A 326 -7.57 -4.30 -25.06
CA PRO A 326 -8.44 -3.83 -26.15
C PRO A 326 -9.91 -4.21 -26.03
N GLN A 327 -10.26 -5.21 -25.25
CA GLN A 327 -11.64 -5.70 -25.11
C GLN A 327 -12.37 -5.16 -23.88
N VAL A 328 -11.66 -4.52 -22.94
CA VAL A 328 -12.19 -4.12 -21.64
C VAL A 328 -12.42 -2.61 -21.61
N ALA A 329 -13.68 -2.19 -21.66
CA ALA A 329 -14.08 -0.79 -21.55
C ALA A 329 -15.50 -0.67 -21.01
N ASP A 330 -15.75 0.41 -20.24
CA ASP A 330 -17.03 0.66 -19.58
C ASP A 330 -18.06 1.33 -20.49
N ILE A 331 -19.34 1.20 -20.10
CA ILE A 331 -20.47 1.82 -20.79
C ILE A 331 -20.45 3.36 -20.68
N SER A 332 -19.87 3.90 -19.62
CA SER A 332 -19.67 5.34 -19.38
C SER A 332 -18.69 5.97 -20.38
N LYS A 333 -17.80 5.20 -20.96
CA LYS A 333 -16.72 5.55 -21.91
C LYS A 333 -15.36 5.67 -21.23
N SER A 334 -14.51 4.69 -21.46
CA SER A 334 -13.17 4.64 -20.86
C SER A 334 -12.18 5.60 -21.50
N ASN A 335 -11.52 6.40 -20.68
CA ASN A 335 -10.49 7.36 -21.05
C ASN A 335 -9.11 7.01 -20.43
N GLY A 336 -8.07 7.68 -20.86
CA GLY A 336 -6.77 7.66 -20.19
C GLY A 336 -6.75 8.61 -19.00
N PHE A 337 -7.16 9.85 -19.23
CA PHE A 337 -7.51 10.82 -18.20
C PHE A 337 -8.97 11.23 -18.35
N GLU A 338 -9.70 11.23 -17.27
CA GLU A 338 -10.88 12.06 -17.09
C GLU A 338 -10.55 13.14 -16.04
N SER A 339 -11.01 14.39 -16.24
CA SER A 339 -10.77 15.44 -15.27
C SER A 339 -11.88 16.46 -15.26
N ASP A 340 -12.44 16.66 -14.08
CA ASP A 340 -13.53 17.62 -13.80
C ASP A 340 -13.15 18.57 -12.67
N ASN A 341 -13.77 19.77 -12.61
CA ASN A 341 -13.74 20.53 -11.36
C ASN A 341 -14.73 19.95 -10.36
N ASP A 342 -15.89 19.57 -10.84
CA ASP A 342 -16.93 18.77 -10.20
C ASP A 342 -17.96 18.32 -11.26
N GLY A 343 -18.82 17.36 -10.94
CA GLY A 343 -19.80 16.78 -11.85
C GLY A 343 -20.76 17.78 -12.50
N THR A 344 -20.79 19.06 -12.08
CA THR A 344 -21.63 20.14 -12.64
C THR A 344 -20.85 21.21 -13.39
N GLY A 345 -19.51 21.21 -13.34
CA GLY A 345 -18.65 22.25 -13.89
C GLY A 345 -18.82 23.58 -13.17
N SER A 346 -18.99 23.55 -11.85
CA SER A 346 -19.16 24.75 -11.03
C SER A 346 -17.86 25.57 -10.92
N THR A 347 -17.96 26.75 -10.30
CA THR A 347 -16.81 27.60 -9.97
C THR A 347 -16.28 27.37 -8.55
N ASN A 348 -16.62 26.25 -7.95
CA ASN A 348 -16.17 25.92 -6.60
C ASN A 348 -14.63 25.86 -6.52
N SER A 349 -14.11 26.18 -5.34
CA SER A 349 -12.67 26.25 -5.06
C SER A 349 -12.34 25.37 -3.83
N PRO A 350 -11.15 24.75 -3.82
CA PRO A 350 -10.07 24.83 -4.84
C PRO A 350 -10.49 24.27 -6.20
N VAL A 351 -10.06 24.89 -7.29
CA VAL A 351 -10.27 24.34 -8.64
C VAL A 351 -9.40 23.09 -8.79
N THR A 352 -9.93 22.07 -9.44
CA THR A 352 -9.14 20.87 -9.81
C THR A 352 -7.98 21.27 -10.72
N ASN A 353 -6.76 21.23 -10.19
CA ASN A 353 -5.53 21.64 -10.88
C ASN A 353 -4.35 20.71 -10.55
N PRO A 354 -4.49 19.40 -10.75
CA PRO A 354 -3.37 18.48 -10.57
C PRO A 354 -2.30 18.69 -11.63
N LYS A 355 -1.04 18.32 -11.31
CA LYS A 355 0.07 18.33 -12.25
C LYS A 355 0.53 16.91 -12.53
N PHE A 356 0.34 16.49 -13.74
CA PHE A 356 0.87 15.22 -14.25
C PHE A 356 2.13 15.46 -15.08
N ALA A 357 3.19 14.71 -14.82
CA ALA A 357 4.41 14.78 -15.62
C ALA A 357 4.99 13.38 -15.87
N ASN A 358 5.63 13.20 -17.01
CA ASN A 358 6.24 11.93 -17.38
C ASN A 358 5.25 10.76 -17.27
N VAL A 359 4.12 10.88 -17.95
CA VAL A 359 3.08 9.85 -18.04
C VAL A 359 3.18 9.15 -19.40
N SER A 360 2.94 7.83 -19.42
CA SER A 360 2.87 7.03 -20.65
C SER A 360 1.58 6.22 -20.66
N LEU A 361 0.60 6.59 -21.49
CA LEU A 361 -0.66 5.85 -21.60
C LEU A 361 -0.75 5.15 -22.95
N PHE A 362 -0.72 3.81 -22.89
CA PHE A 362 -0.89 2.93 -24.04
C PHE A 362 -2.33 2.44 -24.09
N GLY A 363 -3.09 3.01 -25.00
CA GLY A 363 -4.50 2.73 -25.21
C GLY A 363 -4.77 1.36 -25.86
N PRO A 364 -6.01 1.10 -26.28
CA PRO A 364 -6.41 -0.23 -26.75
C PRO A 364 -5.89 -0.60 -28.14
N LYS A 365 -5.28 0.33 -28.88
CA LYS A 365 -4.94 0.13 -30.30
C LYS A 365 -3.43 0.19 -30.53
N ALA A 366 -2.78 -0.96 -30.64
CA ALA A 366 -1.35 -1.02 -31.02
C ALA A 366 -1.08 -0.38 -32.41
N THR A 367 -2.07 -0.44 -33.32
CA THR A 367 -2.07 0.25 -34.63
C THR A 367 -3.41 0.94 -34.84
N THR A 368 -3.47 1.95 -35.69
CA THR A 368 -4.71 2.73 -35.91
C THR A 368 -5.87 1.91 -36.51
N ASP A 369 -5.59 0.80 -37.16
CA ASP A 369 -6.56 -0.14 -37.73
C ASP A 369 -6.87 -1.33 -36.79
N ALA A 370 -6.19 -1.45 -35.64
CA ALA A 370 -6.49 -2.50 -34.69
C ALA A 370 -7.93 -2.38 -34.17
N THR A 371 -8.56 -3.54 -33.96
CA THR A 371 -9.92 -3.61 -33.41
C THR A 371 -9.84 -3.46 -31.89
N ALA A 372 -10.70 -2.62 -31.34
CA ALA A 372 -10.88 -2.44 -29.91
C ALA A 372 -12.36 -2.27 -29.58
N ASN A 373 -12.72 -2.40 -28.31
CA ASN A 373 -14.07 -2.12 -27.83
C ASN A 373 -14.44 -0.67 -28.20
N SER A 374 -15.64 -0.47 -28.77
CA SER A 374 -16.11 0.84 -29.24
C SER A 374 -16.43 1.84 -28.11
N LEU A 375 -16.40 1.38 -26.86
CA LEU A 375 -16.61 2.20 -25.68
C LEU A 375 -15.35 2.96 -25.23
N PHE A 376 -14.17 2.62 -25.75
CA PHE A 376 -12.99 3.47 -25.57
C PHE A 376 -13.18 4.84 -26.20
N ALA A 377 -12.84 5.89 -25.46
CA ALA A 377 -13.02 7.26 -25.91
C ALA A 377 -11.68 7.99 -26.09
N SER A 378 -11.25 8.81 -25.16
CA SER A 378 -10.15 9.75 -25.36
C SER A 378 -8.93 9.43 -24.50
N ALA A 379 -7.74 9.72 -25.03
CA ALA A 379 -6.52 9.70 -24.23
C ALA A 379 -6.57 10.72 -23.09
N MET A 380 -7.17 11.87 -23.34
CA MET A 380 -7.41 12.94 -22.35
C MET A 380 -8.79 13.54 -22.55
N HIS A 381 -9.69 13.38 -21.59
CA HIS A 381 -11.01 14.02 -21.54
C HIS A 381 -11.02 15.06 -20.44
N LEU A 382 -10.75 16.31 -20.79
CA LEU A 382 -10.60 17.46 -19.89
C LEU A 382 -11.82 18.36 -20.03
N ARG A 383 -12.64 18.49 -18.99
CA ARG A 383 -13.96 19.09 -19.09
C ARG A 383 -14.36 19.86 -17.82
N ARG A 384 -15.54 20.41 -17.79
CA ARG A 384 -16.23 20.95 -16.60
C ARG A 384 -15.33 21.82 -15.71
N ARG A 385 -14.60 22.76 -16.31
CA ARG A 385 -13.69 23.74 -15.64
C ARG A 385 -12.46 23.16 -14.96
N THR A 386 -12.07 21.90 -15.20
CA THR A 386 -10.77 21.44 -14.75
C THR A 386 -9.65 22.36 -15.25
N SER A 387 -8.61 22.52 -14.45
CA SER A 387 -7.38 23.24 -14.82
C SER A 387 -6.16 22.30 -14.78
N LEU A 388 -6.37 21.03 -15.08
CA LEU A 388 -5.32 20.00 -15.11
C LEU A 388 -4.13 20.41 -15.97
N GLU A 389 -2.92 20.10 -15.50
CA GLU A 389 -1.66 20.38 -16.18
C GLU A 389 -0.94 19.07 -16.54
N VAL A 390 -0.57 18.88 -17.81
CA VAL A 390 0.17 17.71 -18.31
C VAL A 390 1.48 18.13 -18.95
N TYR A 391 2.58 17.51 -18.50
CA TYR A 391 3.93 17.82 -18.95
C TYR A 391 4.68 16.56 -19.39
N ASN A 392 5.50 16.67 -20.45
CA ASN A 392 6.45 15.63 -20.87
C ASN A 392 5.86 14.21 -20.88
N SER A 393 4.67 14.05 -21.46
CA SER A 393 3.89 12.81 -21.41
C SER A 393 3.61 12.27 -22.82
N VAL A 394 3.34 10.97 -22.93
CA VAL A 394 3.01 10.30 -24.19
C VAL A 394 1.71 9.53 -24.07
N PHE A 395 0.84 9.70 -25.06
CA PHE A 395 -0.42 8.99 -25.22
C PHE A 395 -0.41 8.31 -26.59
N ALA A 396 -0.55 6.99 -26.60
CA ALA A 396 -0.41 6.21 -27.82
C ALA A 396 -1.54 5.18 -27.98
N GLY A 397 -2.05 5.04 -29.21
CA GLY A 397 -3.00 3.99 -29.56
C GLY A 397 -4.41 4.19 -28.98
N TRP A 398 -4.90 5.41 -28.91
CA TRP A 398 -6.26 5.75 -28.48
C TRP A 398 -7.17 6.03 -29.71
N PRO A 399 -8.50 5.80 -29.60
CA PRO A 399 -9.44 6.22 -30.64
C PRO A 399 -9.43 7.74 -30.85
N LYS A 400 -9.41 8.49 -29.75
CA LYS A 400 -9.32 9.95 -29.72
C LYS A 400 -8.18 10.42 -28.83
N GLY A 401 -7.60 11.59 -29.14
CA GLY A 401 -6.52 12.18 -28.36
C GLY A 401 -7.04 13.14 -27.29
N LEU A 402 -6.90 14.45 -27.54
CA LEU A 402 -7.35 15.50 -26.63
C LEU A 402 -8.80 15.88 -26.90
N LEU A 403 -9.62 15.85 -25.87
CA LEU A 403 -10.97 16.42 -25.82
C LEU A 403 -11.05 17.40 -24.66
N MET A 404 -11.41 18.69 -24.93
CA MET A 404 -11.42 19.77 -23.95
C MET A 404 -12.82 20.21 -23.52
N ALA A 405 -13.85 19.52 -23.94
CA ALA A 405 -15.22 19.86 -23.59
C ALA A 405 -16.14 18.65 -23.66
N ASP A 406 -17.24 18.72 -22.97
CA ASP A 406 -18.39 17.82 -23.10
C ASP A 406 -19.71 18.64 -23.14
N SER A 407 -20.85 17.94 -23.08
CA SER A 407 -22.16 18.56 -23.04
C SER A 407 -22.44 19.43 -21.80
N LYS A 408 -21.62 19.29 -20.74
CA LYS A 408 -21.77 20.03 -19.47
C LYS A 408 -20.76 21.17 -19.32
N GLY A 409 -19.79 21.31 -20.20
CA GLY A 409 -18.90 22.46 -20.22
C GLY A 409 -17.46 22.19 -20.66
N ALA A 410 -16.80 23.27 -21.03
CA ALA A 410 -15.40 23.25 -21.43
C ALA A 410 -14.47 23.14 -20.21
N ALA A 411 -13.22 22.73 -20.44
CA ALA A 411 -12.14 22.83 -19.48
C ALA A 411 -11.87 24.29 -19.08
N GLY A 412 -11.22 24.48 -17.94
CA GLY A 412 -10.73 25.77 -17.45
C GLY A 412 -9.35 26.12 -18.03
N ASN A 413 -8.46 26.59 -17.16
CA ASN A 413 -7.10 26.97 -17.56
C ASN A 413 -6.15 25.77 -17.59
N ILE A 414 -6.32 24.87 -18.57
CA ILE A 414 -5.47 23.68 -18.71
C ILE A 414 -4.10 23.99 -19.29
N VAL A 415 -3.12 23.15 -18.95
CA VAL A 415 -1.78 23.16 -19.54
C VAL A 415 -1.47 21.79 -20.14
N VAL A 416 -1.15 21.75 -21.43
CA VAL A 416 -0.65 20.56 -22.12
C VAL A 416 0.64 20.95 -22.85
N LYS A 417 1.80 20.54 -22.31
CA LYS A 417 3.11 20.95 -22.82
C LYS A 417 4.11 19.79 -22.86
N GLY A 418 4.90 19.71 -23.94
CA GLY A 418 5.85 18.62 -24.15
C GLY A 418 5.16 17.26 -24.33
N VAL A 419 3.91 17.25 -24.74
CA VAL A 419 3.08 16.05 -24.88
C VAL A 419 3.20 15.46 -26.29
N VAL A 420 3.22 14.14 -26.36
CA VAL A 420 3.25 13.35 -27.58
C VAL A 420 1.94 12.57 -27.74
N LEU A 421 1.28 12.74 -28.88
CA LEU A 421 0.17 11.90 -29.35
C LEU A 421 0.66 11.00 -30.47
N ALA A 422 0.43 9.68 -30.42
CA ALA A 422 0.95 8.74 -31.42
C ALA A 422 -0.04 7.63 -31.77
N GLY A 423 -0.23 7.37 -33.08
CA GLY A 423 -1.12 6.31 -33.55
C GLY A 423 -2.57 6.48 -33.09
N ILE A 424 -3.06 7.70 -33.07
CA ILE A 424 -4.43 8.07 -32.65
C ILE A 424 -5.25 8.36 -33.91
N ASN A 425 -6.47 7.83 -33.94
CA ASN A 425 -7.33 8.00 -35.14
C ASN A 425 -7.82 9.45 -35.28
N ASP A 426 -8.20 10.10 -34.20
CA ASP A 426 -8.61 11.50 -34.14
C ASP A 426 -7.87 12.20 -32.98
N ASN A 427 -6.76 12.88 -33.28
CA ASN A 427 -5.91 13.52 -32.29
C ASN A 427 -6.64 14.60 -31.46
N PHE A 428 -7.68 15.21 -31.98
CA PHE A 428 -8.31 16.39 -31.42
C PHE A 428 -9.82 16.23 -31.20
N ALA A 429 -10.29 15.00 -31.14
CA ALA A 429 -11.68 14.61 -30.83
C ALA A 429 -12.74 15.45 -31.56
N GLY A 430 -12.53 15.64 -32.88
CA GLY A 430 -13.41 16.44 -33.74
C GLY A 430 -13.13 17.95 -33.70
N ASN A 431 -12.17 18.39 -32.89
CA ASN A 431 -11.72 19.80 -32.80
C ASN A 431 -12.83 20.81 -32.46
N ALA A 432 -13.81 20.38 -31.65
CA ALA A 432 -15.00 21.19 -31.36
C ALA A 432 -14.71 22.38 -30.43
N ALA A 433 -13.68 22.28 -29.57
CA ALA A 433 -13.24 23.34 -28.67
C ALA A 433 -11.92 24.01 -29.08
N GLY A 434 -11.44 23.74 -30.32
CA GLY A 434 -10.19 24.31 -30.84
C GLY A 434 -8.95 23.55 -30.32
N GLU A 435 -9.09 22.26 -30.04
CA GLU A 435 -8.04 21.39 -29.49
C GLU A 435 -6.79 21.36 -30.34
N GLU A 436 -6.95 21.38 -31.71
CA GLU A 436 -5.83 21.37 -32.62
C GLU A 436 -4.99 22.64 -32.53
N ALA A 437 -5.62 23.80 -32.56
CA ALA A 437 -4.93 25.08 -32.46
C ALA A 437 -4.26 25.23 -31.08
N PHE A 438 -4.93 24.78 -30.03
CA PHE A 438 -4.37 24.74 -28.67
C PHE A 438 -3.16 23.82 -28.57
N PHE A 439 -3.26 22.59 -29.09
CA PHE A 439 -2.19 21.60 -28.97
C PHE A 439 -0.96 21.95 -29.82
N THR A 440 -1.17 22.46 -31.04
CA THR A 440 -0.11 22.74 -32.02
C THR A 440 0.56 24.11 -31.84
N GLU A 441 0.12 24.91 -30.84
CA GLU A 441 0.79 26.17 -30.50
C GLU A 441 2.29 25.91 -30.18
N ALA A 442 3.20 26.58 -30.92
CA ALA A 442 4.63 26.31 -30.89
C ALA A 442 5.27 26.41 -29.46
N SER A 443 4.72 27.30 -28.62
CA SER A 443 5.17 27.49 -27.24
C SER A 443 4.92 26.28 -26.33
N ARG A 444 4.11 25.33 -26.75
CA ARG A 444 3.77 24.12 -26.00
C ARG A 444 4.73 22.97 -26.25
N ALA A 445 5.49 22.99 -27.35
CA ALA A 445 6.42 21.93 -27.74
C ALA A 445 5.78 20.53 -27.82
N ASN A 446 4.49 20.46 -28.13
CA ASN A 446 3.77 19.19 -28.31
C ASN A 446 4.08 18.60 -29.69
N ARG A 447 3.93 17.29 -29.85
CA ARG A 447 4.25 16.55 -31.06
C ARG A 447 3.18 15.50 -31.35
N THR A 448 2.96 15.21 -32.65
CA THR A 448 2.12 14.11 -33.12
C THR A 448 2.93 13.15 -33.97
N PHE A 449 2.63 11.85 -33.88
CA PHE A 449 3.16 10.80 -34.75
C PHE A 449 2.01 10.00 -35.34
N ALA A 450 2.11 9.64 -36.60
CA ALA A 450 1.05 8.94 -37.34
C ALA A 450 0.83 7.51 -36.79
N THR A 451 1.88 6.87 -36.30
CA THR A 451 1.84 5.50 -35.79
C THR A 451 2.48 5.37 -34.44
N THR A 452 2.05 4.38 -33.67
CA THR A 452 2.69 4.02 -32.39
C THR A 452 4.12 3.50 -32.57
N ALA A 453 4.43 2.89 -33.72
CA ALA A 453 5.74 2.35 -34.06
C ALA A 453 6.82 3.43 -34.12
N GLU A 454 6.48 4.67 -34.53
CA GLU A 454 7.40 5.81 -34.60
C GLU A 454 7.96 6.22 -33.23
N LEU A 455 7.29 5.84 -32.14
CA LEU A 455 7.80 6.06 -30.76
C LEU A 455 9.03 5.20 -30.46
N ASN A 456 9.27 4.13 -31.20
CA ASN A 456 10.38 3.19 -31.02
C ASN A 456 10.53 2.72 -29.55
N VAL A 457 9.40 2.30 -28.96
CA VAL A 457 9.34 1.68 -27.63
C VAL A 457 9.44 0.16 -27.76
N THR A 458 9.89 -0.56 -26.76
CA THR A 458 10.26 -1.97 -26.90
C THR A 458 9.06 -2.88 -27.18
N ASN A 459 8.13 -3.05 -26.27
CA ASN A 459 6.89 -3.86 -26.44
C ASN A 459 5.75 -3.28 -25.58
N PRO A 460 5.30 -2.04 -25.81
CA PRO A 460 4.41 -1.35 -24.89
C PRO A 460 2.98 -1.91 -24.85
N PHE A 461 2.55 -2.67 -25.87
CA PHE A 461 1.19 -3.24 -25.98
C PHE A 461 1.12 -4.74 -25.67
N LEU A 462 2.21 -5.36 -25.20
CA LEU A 462 2.19 -6.78 -24.84
C LEU A 462 1.64 -6.96 -23.42
N LEU A 463 0.37 -7.32 -23.29
CA LEU A 463 -0.33 -7.40 -21.99
C LEU A 463 0.32 -8.31 -20.97
N THR A 464 0.97 -9.41 -21.40
CA THR A 464 1.53 -10.41 -20.48
C THR A 464 2.96 -10.12 -20.01
N ALA A 465 3.70 -9.27 -20.74
CA ALA A 465 5.06 -8.88 -20.44
C ALA A 465 5.43 -7.57 -21.14
N PRO A 466 4.76 -6.46 -20.82
CA PRO A 466 5.06 -5.18 -21.48
C PRO A 466 6.47 -4.71 -21.15
N ASN A 467 7.04 -3.98 -22.07
CA ASN A 467 8.28 -3.25 -21.86
C ASN A 467 8.14 -1.86 -22.47
N PHE A 468 8.07 -0.87 -21.62
CA PHE A 468 7.80 0.51 -21.97
C PHE A 468 9.07 1.34 -22.21
N VAL A 469 10.24 0.73 -22.10
CA VAL A 469 11.52 1.44 -22.27
C VAL A 469 11.73 1.83 -23.73
N PRO A 470 11.94 3.12 -24.03
CA PRO A 470 12.30 3.59 -25.35
C PRO A 470 13.64 2.98 -25.80
N LYS A 471 13.68 2.51 -27.06
CA LYS A 471 14.92 2.03 -27.68
C LYS A 471 15.83 3.19 -28.07
N ALA A 472 17.08 2.91 -28.32
CA ALA A 472 18.02 3.89 -28.89
C ALA A 472 17.44 4.52 -30.18
N GLY A 473 17.49 5.85 -30.26
CA GLY A 473 16.89 6.61 -31.37
C GLY A 473 15.39 6.90 -31.23
N SER A 474 14.76 6.51 -30.12
CA SER A 474 13.38 6.91 -29.83
C SER A 474 13.26 8.43 -29.70
N PRO A 475 12.23 9.05 -30.30
CA PRO A 475 11.95 10.48 -30.14
C PRO A 475 11.53 10.85 -28.71
N LEU A 476 11.25 9.87 -27.85
CA LEU A 476 10.91 10.08 -26.44
C LEU A 476 12.14 10.33 -25.55
N LEU A 477 13.34 9.94 -25.96
CA LEU A 477 14.58 10.13 -25.19
C LEU A 477 15.08 11.57 -25.14
N SER A 478 14.42 12.49 -25.84
CA SER A 478 14.78 13.90 -25.90
C SER A 478 13.53 14.79 -26.08
N GLY A 479 13.72 16.10 -25.96
CA GLY A 479 12.64 17.07 -26.20
C GLY A 479 11.71 17.27 -24.99
N ALA A 480 12.13 16.84 -23.81
CA ALA A 480 11.44 17.23 -22.59
C ALA A 480 11.61 18.73 -22.33
N ILE A 481 10.54 19.35 -21.85
CA ILE A 481 10.53 20.75 -21.45
C ILE A 481 10.71 20.89 -19.93
N THR A 482 10.99 22.09 -19.47
CA THR A 482 11.04 22.41 -18.04
C THR A 482 9.66 22.21 -17.41
N VAL A 483 9.62 21.48 -16.29
CA VAL A 483 8.41 21.23 -15.50
C VAL A 483 8.34 22.19 -14.31
N PRO A 484 7.15 22.40 -13.72
CA PRO A 484 6.98 23.17 -12.48
C PRO A 484 7.80 22.63 -11.30
N ALA A 485 8.07 23.50 -10.33
CA ALA A 485 8.70 23.11 -9.07
C ALA A 485 7.89 22.03 -8.36
N GLY A 486 8.57 21.08 -7.71
CA GLY A 486 7.98 19.92 -7.05
C GLY A 486 7.93 18.66 -7.93
N LEU A 487 8.21 18.79 -9.23
CA LEU A 487 8.38 17.69 -10.17
C LEU A 487 9.86 17.53 -10.55
N ASP A 488 10.30 16.30 -10.79
CA ASP A 488 11.68 16.04 -11.24
C ASP A 488 11.87 16.48 -12.68
N ALA A 489 12.94 17.20 -12.94
CA ALA A 489 13.35 17.53 -14.29
C ALA A 489 13.90 16.28 -15.01
N THR A 490 13.41 16.02 -16.21
CA THR A 490 13.86 14.91 -17.06
C THR A 490 14.35 15.42 -18.40
N THR A 491 15.15 14.62 -19.10
CA THR A 491 15.52 14.89 -20.50
C THR A 491 14.61 14.15 -21.49
N PHE A 492 13.73 13.26 -20.99
CA PHE A 492 12.89 12.36 -21.76
C PHE A 492 11.41 12.68 -21.55
N VAL A 493 10.59 12.25 -22.49
CA VAL A 493 9.12 12.37 -22.50
C VAL A 493 8.51 10.99 -22.23
N GLY A 494 7.43 10.97 -21.44
CA GLY A 494 6.83 9.72 -20.94
C GLY A 494 7.42 9.27 -19.62
N ALA A 495 6.92 8.14 -19.10
CA ALA A 495 7.27 7.62 -17.77
C ALA A 495 8.64 6.93 -17.72
N PHE A 496 9.28 6.68 -18.85
CA PHE A 496 10.50 5.89 -18.94
C PHE A 496 11.61 6.63 -19.70
N GLY A 497 12.78 6.68 -19.07
CA GLY A 497 14.04 6.97 -19.76
C GLY A 497 14.68 5.67 -20.27
N THR A 498 15.86 5.34 -19.75
CA THR A 498 16.58 4.09 -20.10
C THR A 498 16.38 2.97 -19.08
N THR A 499 15.62 3.21 -18.03
CA THR A 499 15.39 2.26 -16.93
C THR A 499 13.92 1.82 -16.89
N ASP A 500 13.71 0.51 -16.77
CA ASP A 500 12.40 -0.06 -16.49
C ASP A 500 12.16 -0.11 -14.98
N TRP A 501 11.48 0.90 -14.45
CA TRP A 501 11.14 0.95 -13.03
C TRP A 501 9.98 0.02 -12.63
N THR A 502 9.29 -0.57 -13.60
CA THR A 502 8.23 -1.55 -13.33
C THR A 502 8.79 -2.94 -13.03
N SER A 503 10.04 -3.20 -13.43
CA SER A 503 10.67 -4.51 -13.31
C SER A 503 10.87 -4.94 -11.85
N GLY A 504 10.63 -6.22 -11.58
CA GLY A 504 10.93 -6.88 -10.31
C GLY A 504 9.84 -6.79 -9.24
N TRP A 505 8.83 -5.90 -9.41
CA TRP A 505 7.75 -5.76 -8.43
C TRP A 505 6.35 -5.80 -9.04
N SER A 506 6.18 -5.37 -10.29
CA SER A 506 4.89 -5.40 -10.98
C SER A 506 4.49 -6.82 -11.38
N ASN A 507 3.19 -7.05 -11.56
CA ASN A 507 2.64 -8.32 -12.05
C ASN A 507 1.67 -8.06 -13.21
N TRP A 508 1.97 -8.61 -14.38
CA TRP A 508 1.18 -8.46 -15.59
C TRP A 508 0.29 -9.68 -15.88
N THR A 509 0.32 -10.69 -15.01
CA THR A 509 -0.52 -11.90 -15.10
C THR A 509 -1.08 -12.31 -13.74
N PRO A 510 -1.70 -11.38 -12.98
CA PRO A 510 -2.18 -11.68 -11.63
C PRO A 510 -3.29 -12.75 -11.61
N GLN A 511 -4.03 -12.94 -12.73
CA GLN A 511 -5.02 -14.00 -12.84
C GLN A 511 -4.43 -15.39 -12.58
N ASN A 512 -3.19 -15.62 -13.01
CA ASN A 512 -2.51 -16.91 -12.94
C ASN A 512 -1.56 -17.03 -11.75
N THR A 513 -1.40 -15.98 -10.97
CA THR A 513 -0.45 -15.96 -9.84
C THR A 513 -1.02 -16.70 -8.63
N ALA A 514 -0.28 -17.64 -8.08
CA ALA A 514 -0.61 -18.28 -6.81
C ALA A 514 -0.17 -17.37 -5.64
N TYR A 515 -1.11 -17.09 -4.73
CA TYR A 515 -0.88 -16.33 -3.51
C TYR A 515 -1.24 -17.14 -2.28
#